data_a853ccdd3b0f6e884d77595b59c5ca40
#
_entry.id   a853ccdd3b0f6e884d77595b59c5ca40
#
_cell.length_a   1.000
_cell.length_b   1.000
_cell.length_c   1.000
_cell.angle_alpha   90.00
_cell.angle_beta   90.00
_cell.angle_gamma   90.00
#
_symmetry.space_group_name_H-M   'P 1'
#
loop_
_entity.id
_entity.type
_entity.pdbx_description
1 polymer ?
#
loop_
_entity_poly.entity_id
_entity_poly.type
_entity_poly.pdbx_seq_one_letter_code
_entity_poly.pdbx_strand_id
1 'polypeptide(L)'
;MKKHIIFDFDGTLANTLDTGVDIYNRIAHEYGCKQLQKERSKVLQSKKPHDLMVELEVTFLKLPFLLLRLRHELFMEIKNVKPFNGIVESLGNLTEAGFILGVVTSNSRKNVEHFFEEHQLLEFFSTIYTSKHLFGKDKVIARYMKRYGIEKESAIYVGDETRDIEAAKKMGIPVIAVNWGFQSKELLELYKPDVIIDNPSELQEAVLSL
;
A
#
# COMPACT_ATOMS: atom_id res chain seq x y z
N MET A 1 -23.08 3.50 12.36
CA MET A 1 -22.53 4.19 11.16
C MET A 1 -21.87 3.14 10.29
N LYS A 2 -21.86 3.33 8.96
CA LYS A 2 -21.13 2.40 8.06
C LYS A 2 -19.63 2.57 8.30
N LYS A 3 -18.90 1.47 8.51
CA LYS A 3 -17.43 1.50 8.63
C LYS A 3 -16.77 1.76 7.27
N HIS A 4 -15.72 2.59 7.29
CA HIS A 4 -14.88 2.89 6.13
C HIS A 4 -13.59 2.10 6.22
N ILE A 5 -13.31 1.28 5.22
CA ILE A 5 -12.07 0.52 5.11
C ILE A 5 -11.15 1.25 4.14
N ILE A 6 -10.02 1.72 4.64
CA ILE A 6 -9.03 2.51 3.88
C ILE A 6 -7.85 1.60 3.56
N PHE A 7 -7.66 1.29 2.29
CA PHE A 7 -6.58 0.43 1.81
C PHE A 7 -5.37 1.23 1.32
N ASP A 8 -4.16 0.73 1.57
CA ASP A 8 -3.04 1.04 0.69
C ASP A 8 -3.24 0.31 -0.65
N PHE A 9 -2.43 0.63 -1.63
CA PHE A 9 -2.51 0.07 -2.97
C PHE A 9 -1.35 -0.91 -3.26
N ASP A 10 -0.12 -0.40 -3.30
CA ASP A 10 1.07 -1.19 -3.62
C ASP A 10 1.38 -2.16 -2.47
N GLY A 11 1.52 -3.45 -2.75
CA GLY A 11 1.76 -4.47 -1.72
C GLY A 11 0.53 -4.88 -0.91
N THR A 12 -0.58 -4.15 -1.01
CA THR A 12 -1.82 -4.45 -0.29
C THR A 12 -2.90 -4.99 -1.24
N LEU A 13 -3.25 -4.26 -2.27
CA LEU A 13 -4.22 -4.65 -3.31
C LEU A 13 -3.52 -5.19 -4.55
N ALA A 14 -2.48 -4.50 -5.01
CA ALA A 14 -1.72 -4.81 -6.22
C ALA A 14 -0.37 -5.43 -5.87
N ASN A 15 -0.06 -6.57 -6.48
CA ASN A 15 1.24 -7.25 -6.34
C ASN A 15 2.29 -6.55 -7.20
N THR A 16 2.73 -5.38 -6.75
CA THR A 16 3.68 -4.52 -7.48
C THR A 16 5.14 -4.76 -7.10
N LEU A 17 5.45 -5.66 -6.15
CA LEU A 17 6.80 -5.82 -5.61
C LEU A 17 7.82 -6.23 -6.70
N ASP A 18 7.58 -7.34 -7.38
CA ASP A 18 8.54 -7.86 -8.38
C ASP A 18 8.69 -6.88 -9.55
N THR A 19 7.57 -6.36 -10.07
CA THR A 19 7.56 -5.35 -11.12
C THR A 19 8.31 -4.09 -10.68
N GLY A 20 8.10 -3.63 -9.44
CA GLY A 20 8.78 -2.48 -8.87
C GLY A 20 10.29 -2.68 -8.75
N VAL A 21 10.74 -3.87 -8.32
CA VAL A 21 12.16 -4.24 -8.25
C VAL A 21 12.79 -4.28 -9.63
N ASP A 22 12.12 -4.86 -10.61
CA ASP A 22 12.62 -4.95 -11.99
C ASP A 22 12.75 -3.56 -12.64
N ILE A 23 11.75 -2.71 -12.46
CA ILE A 23 11.80 -1.32 -12.92
C ILE A 23 12.93 -0.57 -12.22
N TYR A 24 13.02 -0.66 -10.87
CA TYR A 24 14.07 -0.01 -10.12
C TYR A 24 15.46 -0.41 -10.63
N ASN A 25 15.72 -1.70 -10.79
CA ASN A 25 17.02 -2.20 -11.26
C ASN A 25 17.37 -1.72 -12.65
N ARG A 26 16.37 -1.55 -13.52
CA ARG A 26 16.56 -1.04 -14.89
C ARG A 26 17.01 0.42 -14.90
N ILE A 27 16.48 1.24 -13.97
CA ILE A 27 16.74 2.69 -13.94
C ILE A 27 17.76 3.14 -12.89
N ALA A 28 18.12 2.29 -11.92
CA ALA A 28 18.98 2.65 -10.78
C ALA A 28 20.31 3.30 -11.20
N HIS A 29 20.93 2.77 -12.26
CA HIS A 29 22.20 3.28 -12.77
C HIS A 29 22.11 4.71 -13.31
N GLU A 30 20.97 5.12 -13.87
CA GLU A 30 20.72 6.49 -14.37
C GLU A 30 20.83 7.52 -13.23
N TYR A 31 20.56 7.09 -12.00
CA TYR A 31 20.60 7.91 -10.79
C TYR A 31 21.84 7.65 -9.92
N GLY A 32 22.79 6.82 -10.39
CA GLY A 32 23.95 6.42 -9.59
C GLY A 32 23.55 5.75 -8.28
N CYS A 33 22.53 4.88 -8.32
CA CYS A 33 22.04 4.09 -7.21
C CYS A 33 22.43 2.62 -7.39
N LYS A 34 22.56 1.88 -6.29
CA LYS A 34 22.82 0.43 -6.30
C LYS A 34 21.57 -0.33 -6.72
N GLN A 35 21.77 -1.43 -7.46
CA GLN A 35 20.69 -2.35 -7.80
C GLN A 35 20.29 -3.22 -6.60
N LEU A 36 19.04 -3.63 -6.59
CA LEU A 36 18.48 -4.61 -5.67
C LEU A 36 18.82 -6.02 -6.14
N GLN A 37 19.44 -6.82 -5.29
CA GLN A 37 19.67 -8.23 -5.58
C GLN A 37 18.39 -9.02 -5.30
N LYS A 38 17.81 -9.65 -6.33
CA LYS A 38 16.54 -10.40 -6.22
C LYS A 38 16.62 -11.54 -5.19
N GLU A 39 17.79 -12.17 -5.05
CA GLU A 39 18.04 -13.25 -4.08
C GLU A 39 17.93 -12.76 -2.63
N ARG A 40 17.96 -11.45 -2.41
CA ARG A 40 17.78 -10.80 -1.10
C ARG A 40 16.38 -10.28 -0.85
N SER A 41 15.38 -10.67 -1.64
CA SER A 41 14.00 -10.18 -1.48
C SER A 41 13.48 -10.29 -0.04
N LYS A 42 13.71 -11.42 0.62
CA LYS A 42 13.36 -11.61 2.05
C LYS A 42 14.10 -10.65 2.99
N VAL A 43 15.37 -10.34 2.71
CA VAL A 43 16.15 -9.37 3.49
C VAL A 43 15.63 -7.95 3.25
N LEU A 44 15.17 -7.65 2.03
CA LEU A 44 14.56 -6.37 1.72
C LEU A 44 13.23 -6.17 2.45
N GLN A 45 12.43 -7.22 2.53
CA GLN A 45 11.16 -7.22 3.27
C GLN A 45 11.32 -6.98 4.78
N SER A 46 12.49 -7.28 5.34
CA SER A 46 12.80 -7.01 6.75
C SER A 46 13.31 -5.59 7.03
N LYS A 47 13.42 -4.72 6.00
CA LYS A 47 13.97 -3.37 6.13
C LYS A 47 12.91 -2.29 6.04
N LYS A 48 13.14 -1.21 6.78
CA LYS A 48 12.34 0.02 6.64
C LYS A 48 12.70 0.75 5.34
N PRO A 49 11.79 1.54 4.77
CA PRO A 49 12.07 2.32 3.56
C PRO A 49 13.33 3.21 3.67
N HIS A 50 13.56 3.82 4.83
CA HIS A 50 14.74 4.66 5.07
C HIS A 50 16.04 3.84 5.00
N ASP A 51 16.08 2.67 5.65
CA ASP A 51 17.28 1.83 5.69
C ASP A 51 17.59 1.26 4.29
N LEU A 52 16.53 0.95 3.54
CA LEU A 52 16.66 0.54 2.15
C LEU A 52 17.24 1.67 1.27
N MET A 53 16.78 2.92 1.45
CA MET A 53 17.34 4.07 0.76
C MET A 53 18.83 4.24 1.02
N VAL A 54 19.27 4.08 2.27
CA VAL A 54 20.69 4.18 2.66
C VAL A 54 21.51 3.08 1.98
N GLU A 55 21.03 1.83 2.01
CA GLU A 55 21.73 0.70 1.36
C GLU A 55 21.85 0.85 -0.14
N LEU A 56 20.81 1.37 -0.79
CA LEU A 56 20.77 1.58 -2.23
C LEU A 56 21.42 2.90 -2.70
N GLU A 57 21.96 3.69 -1.77
CA GLU A 57 22.55 5.01 -2.03
C GLU A 57 21.56 6.00 -2.67
N VAL A 58 20.28 5.86 -2.33
CA VAL A 58 19.22 6.77 -2.74
C VAL A 58 19.20 7.96 -1.78
N THR A 59 19.70 9.11 -2.21
CA THR A 59 19.67 10.34 -1.43
C THR A 59 18.29 11.02 -1.48
N PHE A 60 17.98 11.86 -0.50
CA PHE A 60 16.73 12.66 -0.49
C PHE A 60 16.58 13.56 -1.73
N LEU A 61 17.70 14.00 -2.32
CA LEU A 61 17.69 14.80 -3.55
C LEU A 61 17.31 13.97 -4.79
N LYS A 62 17.74 12.72 -4.85
CA LYS A 62 17.44 11.79 -5.96
C LYS A 62 16.01 11.21 -5.86
N LEU A 63 15.52 11.02 -4.63
CA LEU A 63 14.27 10.31 -4.36
C LEU A 63 13.06 10.82 -5.14
N PRO A 64 12.77 12.14 -5.22
CA PRO A 64 11.60 12.64 -5.96
C PRO A 64 11.65 12.27 -7.45
N PHE A 65 12.81 12.38 -8.06
CA PHE A 65 13.01 12.07 -9.49
C PHE A 65 12.91 10.57 -9.75
N LEU A 66 13.52 9.77 -8.88
CA LEU A 66 13.46 8.31 -8.95
C LEU A 66 12.00 7.82 -8.80
N LEU A 67 11.24 8.35 -7.83
CA LEU A 67 9.83 7.99 -7.65
C LEU A 67 8.95 8.41 -8.83
N LEU A 68 9.22 9.57 -9.42
CA LEU A 68 8.50 10.01 -10.61
C LEU A 68 8.75 9.07 -11.79
N ARG A 69 10.02 8.68 -11.99
CA ARG A 69 10.42 7.74 -13.04
C ARG A 69 9.83 6.35 -12.80
N LEU A 70 9.93 5.83 -11.57
CA LEU A 70 9.32 4.55 -11.17
C LEU A 70 7.81 4.50 -11.48
N ARG A 71 7.09 5.56 -11.11
CA ARG A 71 5.63 5.64 -11.37
C ARG A 71 5.31 5.68 -12.86
N HIS A 72 6.15 6.35 -13.65
CA HIS A 72 5.98 6.39 -15.11
C HIS A 72 6.22 5.02 -15.74
N GLU A 73 7.30 4.35 -15.37
CA GLU A 73 7.61 3.00 -15.86
C GLU A 73 6.53 1.99 -15.43
N LEU A 74 6.09 2.08 -14.16
CA LEU A 74 5.01 1.24 -13.65
C LEU A 74 3.70 1.44 -14.44
N PHE A 75 3.40 2.68 -14.87
CA PHE A 75 2.23 2.93 -15.71
C PHE A 75 2.27 2.11 -17.01
N MET A 76 3.44 1.98 -17.63
CA MET A 76 3.59 1.19 -18.87
C MET A 76 3.41 -0.31 -18.64
N GLU A 77 3.66 -0.79 -17.42
CA GLU A 77 3.61 -2.21 -17.05
C GLU A 77 2.40 -2.58 -16.18
N ILE A 78 1.57 -1.60 -15.77
CA ILE A 78 0.53 -1.79 -14.77
C ILE A 78 -0.50 -2.87 -15.16
N LYS A 79 -0.74 -3.07 -16.45
CA LYS A 79 -1.63 -4.13 -16.99
C LYS A 79 -1.14 -5.54 -16.69
N ASN A 80 0.18 -5.70 -16.51
CA ASN A 80 0.79 -6.99 -16.20
C ASN A 80 0.79 -7.28 -14.70
N VAL A 81 0.62 -6.24 -13.87
CA VAL A 81 0.49 -6.38 -12.42
C VAL A 81 -0.85 -7.02 -12.10
N LYS A 82 -0.85 -8.00 -11.22
CA LYS A 82 -2.07 -8.70 -10.79
C LYS A 82 -2.48 -8.28 -9.38
N PRO A 83 -3.77 -8.30 -9.04
CA PRO A 83 -4.21 -8.27 -7.65
C PRO A 83 -3.69 -9.51 -6.91
N PHE A 84 -3.51 -9.40 -5.62
CA PHE A 84 -3.22 -10.59 -4.82
C PHE A 84 -4.37 -11.59 -4.89
N ASN A 85 -4.03 -12.89 -4.84
CA ASN A 85 -5.05 -13.96 -4.91
C ASN A 85 -6.09 -13.81 -3.80
N GLY A 86 -7.37 -13.81 -4.17
CA GLY A 86 -8.49 -13.67 -3.23
C GLY A 86 -8.87 -12.22 -2.91
N ILE A 87 -8.10 -11.20 -3.33
CA ILE A 87 -8.44 -9.80 -3.06
C ILE A 87 -9.78 -9.42 -3.67
N VAL A 88 -10.04 -9.78 -4.92
CA VAL A 88 -11.28 -9.41 -5.63
C VAL A 88 -12.51 -9.95 -4.88
N GLU A 89 -12.46 -11.23 -4.48
CA GLU A 89 -13.52 -11.87 -3.71
C GLU A 89 -13.71 -11.20 -2.33
N SER A 90 -12.60 -10.90 -1.64
CA SER A 90 -12.67 -10.26 -0.32
C SER A 90 -13.22 -8.84 -0.38
N LEU A 91 -12.92 -8.06 -1.43
CA LEU A 91 -13.50 -6.75 -1.64
C LEU A 91 -15.02 -6.84 -1.91
N GLY A 92 -15.44 -7.83 -2.69
CA GLY A 92 -16.85 -8.14 -2.91
C GLY A 92 -17.59 -8.42 -1.61
N ASN A 93 -17.05 -9.34 -0.79
CA ASN A 93 -17.62 -9.70 0.51
C ASN A 93 -17.74 -8.50 1.45
N LEU A 94 -16.73 -7.62 1.51
CA LEU A 94 -16.78 -6.40 2.31
C LEU A 94 -17.85 -5.44 1.82
N THR A 95 -17.99 -5.29 0.49
CA THR A 95 -18.99 -4.39 -0.12
C THR A 95 -20.41 -4.92 0.14
N GLU A 96 -20.63 -6.23 -0.02
CA GLU A 96 -21.92 -6.89 0.28
C GLU A 96 -22.29 -6.78 1.77
N ALA A 97 -21.28 -6.84 2.65
CA ALA A 97 -21.47 -6.58 4.08
C ALA A 97 -21.76 -5.11 4.42
N GLY A 98 -21.76 -4.21 3.44
CA GLY A 98 -22.13 -2.81 3.55
C GLY A 98 -21.01 -1.89 4.01
N PHE A 99 -19.74 -2.32 3.98
CA PHE A 99 -18.60 -1.45 4.21
C PHE A 99 -18.36 -0.51 3.03
N ILE A 100 -17.78 0.67 3.30
CA ILE A 100 -17.39 1.65 2.29
C ILE A 100 -15.89 1.54 2.10
N LEU A 101 -15.45 1.22 0.88
CA LEU A 101 -14.03 1.03 0.60
C LEU A 101 -13.44 2.28 -0.05
N GLY A 102 -12.21 2.62 0.37
CA GLY A 102 -11.43 3.71 -0.20
C GLY A 102 -9.95 3.36 -0.26
N VAL A 103 -9.23 4.05 -1.13
CA VAL A 103 -7.78 3.88 -1.31
C VAL A 103 -7.03 5.16 -0.93
N VAL A 104 -5.96 5.01 -0.15
CA VAL A 104 -4.99 6.08 0.15
C VAL A 104 -3.60 5.58 -0.17
N THR A 105 -2.98 6.09 -1.23
CA THR A 105 -1.70 5.61 -1.73
C THR A 105 -0.72 6.73 -2.11
N SER A 106 0.57 6.40 -2.11
CA SER A 106 1.62 7.24 -2.69
C SER A 106 1.78 7.05 -4.21
N ASN A 107 1.09 6.08 -4.81
CA ASN A 107 1.12 5.84 -6.26
C ASN A 107 0.38 6.96 -7.03
N SER A 108 0.52 7.00 -8.35
CA SER A 108 -0.21 7.95 -9.18
C SER A 108 -1.68 7.53 -9.35
N ARG A 109 -2.58 8.50 -9.41
CA ARG A 109 -4.00 8.23 -9.67
C ARG A 109 -4.20 7.43 -10.97
N LYS A 110 -3.44 7.76 -12.02
CA LYS A 110 -3.50 7.06 -13.29
C LYS A 110 -3.16 5.58 -13.19
N ASN A 111 -2.13 5.23 -12.40
CA ASN A 111 -1.76 3.83 -12.19
C ASN A 111 -2.87 3.07 -11.47
N VAL A 112 -3.42 3.65 -10.40
CA VAL A 112 -4.50 3.02 -9.62
C VAL A 112 -5.75 2.84 -10.46
N GLU A 113 -6.20 3.89 -11.17
CA GLU A 113 -7.39 3.83 -12.02
C GLU A 113 -7.22 2.79 -13.13
N HIS A 114 -6.06 2.79 -13.80
CA HIS A 114 -5.80 1.84 -14.88
C HIS A 114 -5.74 0.38 -14.40
N PHE A 115 -5.13 0.14 -13.23
CA PHE A 115 -5.15 -1.17 -12.59
C PHE A 115 -6.57 -1.60 -12.22
N PHE A 116 -7.37 -0.69 -11.66
CA PHE A 116 -8.75 -0.98 -11.27
C PHE A 116 -9.65 -1.24 -12.48
N GLU A 117 -9.46 -0.51 -13.57
CA GLU A 117 -10.16 -0.76 -14.84
C GLU A 117 -9.83 -2.13 -15.40
N GLU A 118 -8.53 -2.48 -15.49
CA GLU A 118 -8.07 -3.77 -16.03
C GLU A 118 -8.60 -4.97 -15.24
N HIS A 119 -8.74 -4.83 -13.91
CA HIS A 119 -9.15 -5.91 -13.02
C HIS A 119 -10.60 -5.79 -12.53
N GLN A 120 -11.40 -4.88 -13.09
CA GLN A 120 -12.82 -4.67 -12.74
C GLN A 120 -13.02 -4.37 -11.23
N LEU A 121 -12.12 -3.56 -10.65
CA LEU A 121 -12.15 -3.21 -9.22
C LEU A 121 -12.73 -1.82 -8.93
N LEU A 122 -12.98 -1.01 -9.95
CA LEU A 122 -13.47 0.37 -9.78
C LEU A 122 -14.77 0.46 -8.98
N GLU A 123 -15.67 -0.50 -9.18
CA GLU A 123 -17.00 -0.51 -8.55
C GLU A 123 -16.95 -0.73 -7.03
N PHE A 124 -15.88 -1.36 -6.50
CA PHE A 124 -15.75 -1.59 -5.06
C PHE A 124 -15.34 -0.32 -4.31
N PHE A 125 -14.66 0.62 -4.96
CA PHE A 125 -14.08 1.76 -4.28
C PHE A 125 -14.88 3.05 -4.50
N SER A 126 -15.40 3.60 -3.41
CA SER A 126 -16.07 4.90 -3.42
C SER A 126 -15.11 6.07 -3.63
N THR A 127 -13.84 5.91 -3.25
CA THR A 127 -12.86 6.98 -3.29
C THR A 127 -11.44 6.48 -3.54
N ILE A 128 -10.69 7.23 -4.39
CA ILE A 128 -9.26 7.03 -4.62
C ILE A 128 -8.56 8.34 -4.26
N TYR A 129 -7.70 8.31 -3.26
CA TYR A 129 -6.91 9.46 -2.81
C TYR A 129 -5.41 9.17 -2.97
N THR A 130 -4.74 10.00 -3.75
CA THR A 130 -3.33 9.82 -4.06
C THR A 130 -2.51 10.97 -3.52
N SER A 131 -1.31 10.68 -3.03
CA SER A 131 -0.35 11.67 -2.55
C SER A 131 0.99 11.48 -3.26
N LYS A 132 1.66 12.58 -3.56
CA LYS A 132 3.01 12.54 -4.14
C LYS A 132 4.09 12.25 -3.07
N HIS A 133 3.73 12.32 -1.80
CA HIS A 133 4.68 12.19 -0.69
C HIS A 133 4.79 10.73 -0.22
N LEU A 134 6.01 10.23 -0.17
CA LEU A 134 6.32 8.91 0.39
C LEU A 134 6.26 8.93 1.93
N PHE A 135 6.60 10.07 2.55
CA PHE A 135 6.60 10.27 3.99
C PHE A 135 5.41 11.09 4.46
N GLY A 136 5.01 10.91 5.72
CA GLY A 136 3.89 11.64 6.31
C GLY A 136 2.53 11.07 5.91
N LYS A 137 2.42 9.74 5.82
CA LYS A 137 1.18 9.02 5.48
C LYS A 137 0.04 9.35 6.44
N ASP A 138 0.34 9.59 7.72
CA ASP A 138 -0.59 10.10 8.72
C ASP A 138 -1.30 11.39 8.28
N LYS A 139 -0.55 12.36 7.74
CA LYS A 139 -1.13 13.61 7.23
C LYS A 139 -1.98 13.40 5.98
N VAL A 140 -1.64 12.40 5.18
CA VAL A 140 -2.41 12.03 3.98
C VAL A 140 -3.73 11.41 4.38
N ILE A 141 -3.72 10.46 5.33
CA ILE A 141 -4.93 9.84 5.91
C ILE A 141 -5.81 10.91 6.58
N ALA A 142 -5.23 11.83 7.37
CA ALA A 142 -5.97 12.92 7.99
C ALA A 142 -6.70 13.80 6.96
N ARG A 143 -6.03 14.17 5.87
CA ARG A 143 -6.65 14.96 4.79
C ARG A 143 -7.74 14.19 4.07
N TYR A 144 -7.52 12.89 3.83
CA TYR A 144 -8.51 12.00 3.24
C TYR A 144 -9.76 11.93 4.11
N MET A 145 -9.62 11.60 5.38
CA MET A 145 -10.75 11.50 6.33
C MET A 145 -11.51 12.83 6.42
N LYS A 146 -10.79 13.96 6.56
CA LYS A 146 -11.41 15.29 6.58
C LYS A 146 -12.18 15.60 5.30
N ARG A 147 -11.62 15.25 4.13
CA ARG A 147 -12.24 15.53 2.83
C ARG A 147 -13.56 14.79 2.64
N TYR A 148 -13.64 13.57 3.14
CA TYR A 148 -14.81 12.68 2.96
C TYR A 148 -15.68 12.57 4.20
N GLY A 149 -15.43 13.36 5.25
CA GLY A 149 -16.25 13.39 6.45
C GLY A 149 -16.22 12.08 7.22
N ILE A 150 -15.07 11.38 7.24
CA ILE A 150 -14.91 10.08 7.89
C ILE A 150 -14.44 10.30 9.32
N GLU A 151 -15.24 9.86 10.29
CA GLU A 151 -14.88 9.88 11.70
C GLU A 151 -13.93 8.71 12.03
N LYS A 152 -12.99 8.91 12.95
CA LYS A 152 -11.98 7.90 13.30
C LYS A 152 -12.59 6.62 13.87
N GLU A 153 -13.70 6.72 14.58
CA GLU A 153 -14.43 5.60 15.17
C GLU A 153 -15.10 4.70 14.11
N SER A 154 -15.23 5.20 12.87
CA SER A 154 -15.80 4.47 11.74
C SER A 154 -14.76 4.05 10.71
N ALA A 155 -13.46 4.34 10.93
CA ALA A 155 -12.40 4.05 9.97
C ALA A 155 -11.54 2.87 10.44
N ILE A 156 -11.11 2.03 9.48
CA ILE A 156 -10.10 0.99 9.66
C ILE A 156 -9.09 1.15 8.51
N TYR A 157 -7.81 1.05 8.81
CA TYR A 157 -6.75 1.09 7.80
C TYR A 157 -6.21 -0.31 7.51
N VAL A 158 -5.94 -0.62 6.23
CA VAL A 158 -5.36 -1.89 5.77
C VAL A 158 -4.11 -1.59 4.97
N GLY A 159 -2.96 -2.15 5.35
CA GLY A 159 -1.69 -1.92 4.67
C GLY A 159 -0.64 -2.97 5.01
N ASP A 160 0.48 -2.95 4.29
CA ASP A 160 1.53 -3.97 4.32
C ASP A 160 2.89 -3.46 4.81
N GLU A 161 2.95 -2.19 5.22
CA GLU A 161 4.20 -1.59 5.68
C GLU A 161 4.10 -1.01 7.10
N THR A 162 5.23 -0.94 7.80
CA THR A 162 5.33 -0.34 9.14
C THR A 162 4.88 1.11 9.17
N ARG A 163 5.07 1.86 8.07
CA ARG A 163 4.59 3.25 7.93
C ARG A 163 3.05 3.34 7.92
N ASP A 164 2.36 2.28 7.51
CA ASP A 164 0.89 2.20 7.55
C ASP A 164 0.42 2.08 9.00
N ILE A 165 1.04 1.15 9.74
CA ILE A 165 0.77 0.93 11.15
C ILE A 165 1.05 2.20 11.96
N GLU A 166 2.21 2.84 11.74
CA GLU A 166 2.57 4.09 12.42
C GLU A 166 1.58 5.23 12.11
N ALA A 167 1.16 5.34 10.84
CA ALA A 167 0.24 6.38 10.42
C ALA A 167 -1.16 6.17 11.02
N ALA A 168 -1.70 4.95 10.95
CA ALA A 168 -2.99 4.61 11.53
C ALA A 168 -3.02 4.85 13.05
N LYS A 169 -1.98 4.40 13.77
CA LYS A 169 -1.84 4.64 15.21
C LYS A 169 -1.78 6.11 15.59
N LYS A 170 -1.04 6.94 14.82
CA LYS A 170 -1.02 8.40 15.03
C LYS A 170 -2.39 9.03 14.81
N MET A 171 -3.19 8.47 13.92
CA MET A 171 -4.56 8.93 13.68
C MET A 171 -5.56 8.39 14.70
N GLY A 172 -5.17 7.40 15.51
CA GLY A 172 -6.04 6.73 16.47
C GLY A 172 -7.13 5.88 15.79
N ILE A 173 -6.81 5.30 14.63
CA ILE A 173 -7.69 4.37 13.90
C ILE A 173 -7.10 2.96 13.94
N PRO A 174 -7.94 1.91 14.04
CA PRO A 174 -7.48 0.52 13.98
C PRO A 174 -6.74 0.22 12.67
N VAL A 175 -5.77 -0.70 12.73
CA VAL A 175 -4.97 -1.11 11.57
C VAL A 175 -4.87 -2.63 11.45
N ILE A 176 -5.21 -3.11 10.27
CA ILE A 176 -4.96 -4.48 9.84
C ILE A 176 -3.70 -4.48 8.98
N ALA A 177 -2.66 -5.20 9.42
CA ALA A 177 -1.47 -5.42 8.63
C ALA A 177 -1.62 -6.70 7.80
N VAL A 178 -1.23 -6.63 6.53
CA VAL A 178 -1.29 -7.78 5.61
C VAL A 178 0.11 -8.32 5.36
N ASN A 179 0.27 -9.64 5.49
CA ASN A 179 1.58 -10.32 5.42
C ASN A 179 2.02 -10.73 4.01
N TRP A 180 1.20 -10.50 3.00
CA TRP A 180 1.54 -10.86 1.61
C TRP A 180 2.27 -9.75 0.84
N GLY A 181 2.51 -8.58 1.47
CA GLY A 181 3.03 -7.38 0.83
C GLY A 181 4.55 -7.20 0.89
N PHE A 182 4.99 -5.95 0.97
CA PHE A 182 6.39 -5.56 0.89
C PHE A 182 7.20 -5.88 2.13
N GLN A 183 6.59 -5.88 3.32
CA GLN A 183 7.32 -6.13 4.56
C GLN A 183 6.98 -7.46 5.20
N SER A 184 7.97 -8.07 5.86
CA SER A 184 7.80 -9.38 6.49
C SER A 184 6.93 -9.29 7.74
N LYS A 185 6.27 -10.40 8.08
CA LYS A 185 5.41 -10.53 9.25
C LYS A 185 6.14 -10.15 10.54
N GLU A 186 7.39 -10.61 10.69
CA GLU A 186 8.20 -10.35 11.87
C GLU A 186 8.44 -8.83 12.04
N LEU A 187 8.67 -8.11 10.94
CA LEU A 187 8.84 -6.67 11.00
C LEU A 187 7.52 -5.96 11.34
N LEU A 188 6.41 -6.39 10.76
CA LEU A 188 5.08 -5.83 11.05
C LEU A 188 4.67 -6.06 12.51
N GLU A 189 4.95 -7.25 13.08
CA GLU A 189 4.67 -7.59 14.49
C GLU A 189 5.37 -6.66 15.48
N LEU A 190 6.61 -6.22 15.17
CA LEU A 190 7.33 -5.25 16.02
C LEU A 190 6.59 -3.93 16.19
N TYR A 191 5.74 -3.57 15.24
CA TYR A 191 4.93 -2.34 15.25
C TYR A 191 3.54 -2.54 15.87
N LYS A 192 3.20 -3.77 16.26
CA LYS A 192 1.99 -4.14 17.00
C LYS A 192 0.72 -3.60 16.33
N PRO A 193 0.39 -3.97 15.08
CA PRO A 193 -0.90 -3.64 14.51
C PRO A 193 -2.02 -4.28 15.34
N ASP A 194 -3.27 -3.84 15.17
CA ASP A 194 -4.39 -4.42 15.90
C ASP A 194 -4.68 -5.86 15.46
N VAL A 195 -4.53 -6.12 14.14
CA VAL A 195 -4.64 -7.46 13.56
C VAL A 195 -3.56 -7.65 12.50
N ILE A 196 -3.03 -8.87 12.36
CA ILE A 196 -2.22 -9.29 11.21
C ILE A 196 -2.94 -10.46 10.54
N ILE A 197 -3.06 -10.41 9.23
CA ILE A 197 -3.67 -11.46 8.42
C ILE A 197 -2.70 -11.97 7.37
N ASP A 198 -2.77 -13.28 7.10
CA ASP A 198 -1.90 -13.96 6.13
C ASP A 198 -2.56 -14.13 4.76
N ASN A 199 -3.89 -14.08 4.69
CA ASN A 199 -4.65 -14.27 3.45
C ASN A 199 -5.77 -13.23 3.30
N PRO A 200 -6.08 -12.78 2.07
CA PRO A 200 -7.19 -11.87 1.83
C PRO A 200 -8.55 -12.36 2.31
N SER A 201 -8.80 -13.67 2.31
CA SER A 201 -10.04 -14.26 2.83
C SER A 201 -10.33 -13.96 4.30
N GLU A 202 -9.31 -13.58 5.08
CA GLU A 202 -9.43 -13.22 6.50
C GLU A 202 -9.87 -11.77 6.70
N LEU A 203 -9.90 -10.93 5.64
CA LEU A 203 -10.19 -9.50 5.74
C LEU A 203 -11.53 -9.20 6.42
N GLN A 204 -12.60 -9.92 6.03
CA GLN A 204 -13.92 -9.66 6.58
C GLN A 204 -13.99 -9.95 8.09
N GLU A 205 -13.43 -11.08 8.51
CA GLU A 205 -13.38 -11.46 9.94
C GLU A 205 -12.53 -10.47 10.72
N ALA A 206 -11.36 -10.08 10.20
CA ALA A 206 -10.49 -9.08 10.82
C ALA A 206 -11.20 -7.73 11.00
N VAL A 207 -11.92 -7.25 9.96
CA VAL A 207 -12.70 -6.00 10.04
C VAL A 207 -13.83 -6.09 11.08
N LEU A 208 -14.49 -7.23 11.19
CA LEU A 208 -15.59 -7.42 12.15
C LEU A 208 -15.10 -7.54 13.60
N SER A 209 -13.84 -7.93 13.80
CA SER A 209 -13.22 -8.03 15.14
C SER A 209 -12.81 -6.68 15.74
N LEU A 210 -12.81 -5.60 14.96
CA LEU A 210 -12.43 -4.23 15.31
C LEU A 210 -13.63 -3.29 15.40
#